data_39b854b022834f0e2c1a393e221c0604
#
_entry.id   39b854b022834f0e2c1a393e221c0604
#
_cell.length_a   1.000
_cell.length_b   1.000
_cell.length_c   1.000
_cell.angle_alpha   90.00
_cell.angle_beta   90.00
_cell.angle_gamma   90.00
#
_symmetry.space_group_name_H-M   'P 1'
#
loop_
_entity.id
_entity.type
_entity.pdbx_description
1 polymer ?
#
loop_
_entity_poly.entity_id
_entity_poly.type
_entity_poly.pdbx_seq_one_letter_code
_entity_poly.pdbx_strand_id
1 'polypeptide(L)'
;MIWTKDNPGYQGLSVWTERVPGRGEDAEPVVAHHMDTAQGLLAVFDGSGGSGAAPVWQAPNGESRTGAWVGARVARLATDCWFREVATGSEPSGPESLHTYLDYFLSKSPQRRSKISGTMRRLLPTTLAAVHYRIVRDSVDLQPLWAGDSRAYVLSPASGLQVLTRDHTRESDALALLRSDPPMTNLVCADRDFIIDSQLLASFPLPCVLVVATDGWFGYVQTPSDFEGILLQTLAEAHDERDWADLLRRRVQGYTADDASLAIVAIGHSGFGELRGRFAARLAELRDRYDRGRRSGESDSPESAARARAWHEDIWHAYRAGYESCLPPAPEERA
;
A
#
# COMPACT_ATOMS: atom_id res chain seq x y z
N MET A 1 9.75 3.04 11.87
CA MET A 1 9.03 2.63 13.10
C MET A 1 8.34 1.29 12.83
N ILE A 2 8.08 0.49 13.85
CA ILE A 2 7.41 -0.81 13.74
C ILE A 2 6.32 -0.87 14.79
N TRP A 3 5.16 -1.39 14.40
CA TRP A 3 4.06 -1.73 15.28
C TRP A 3 3.60 -3.16 15.02
N THR A 4 3.26 -3.92 16.06
CA THR A 4 2.78 -5.30 15.96
C THR A 4 1.66 -5.56 16.94
N LYS A 5 0.72 -6.43 16.55
CA LYS A 5 -0.39 -6.92 17.36
C LYS A 5 -0.63 -8.39 17.06
N ASP A 6 -0.67 -9.21 18.10
CA ASP A 6 -1.02 -10.62 18.03
C ASP A 6 -2.25 -10.89 18.89
N ASN A 7 -3.29 -11.44 18.26
CA ASN A 7 -4.49 -11.98 18.90
C ASN A 7 -4.87 -13.28 18.18
N PRO A 8 -5.54 -14.24 18.84
CA PRO A 8 -6.03 -15.44 18.18
C PRO A 8 -6.87 -15.09 16.94
N GLY A 9 -6.45 -15.61 15.78
CA GLY A 9 -7.12 -15.36 14.49
C GLY A 9 -6.84 -14.02 13.82
N TYR A 10 -6.00 -13.15 14.42
CA TYR A 10 -5.67 -11.84 13.92
C TYR A 10 -4.24 -11.45 14.30
N GLN A 11 -3.38 -11.31 13.33
CA GLN A 11 -2.04 -10.76 13.50
C GLN A 11 -1.89 -9.50 12.64
N GLY A 12 -1.38 -8.43 13.22
CA GLY A 12 -1.17 -7.17 12.51
C GLY A 12 0.23 -6.62 12.73
N LEU A 13 0.81 -6.04 11.68
CA LEU A 13 2.06 -5.28 11.78
C LEU A 13 2.03 -4.07 10.84
N SER A 14 2.82 -3.07 11.17
CA SER A 14 3.15 -2.00 10.25
C SER A 14 4.63 -1.65 10.30
N VAL A 15 5.15 -1.23 9.16
CA VAL A 15 6.52 -0.76 8.98
C VAL A 15 6.47 0.59 8.29
N TRP A 16 7.18 1.55 8.85
CA TRP A 16 7.33 2.88 8.27
C TRP A 16 8.79 3.29 8.33
N THR A 17 9.36 3.68 7.20
CA THR A 17 10.74 4.12 7.05
C THR A 17 10.79 5.45 6.31
N GLU A 18 11.77 6.27 6.67
CA GLU A 18 12.04 7.54 5.99
C GLU A 18 13.35 7.40 5.20
N ARG A 19 13.35 7.86 3.96
CA ARG A 19 14.56 7.98 3.15
C ARG A 19 15.59 8.87 3.85
N VAL A 20 15.14 10.01 4.36
CA VAL A 20 15.95 10.93 5.14
C VAL A 20 15.31 11.07 6.52
N PRO A 21 15.98 10.63 7.60
CA PRO A 21 15.40 10.67 8.94
C PRO A 21 14.86 12.03 9.32
N GLY A 22 13.62 12.08 9.80
CA GLY A 22 12.90 13.30 10.20
C GLY A 22 12.35 14.15 9.05
N ARG A 23 12.50 13.70 7.79
CA ARG A 23 12.01 14.41 6.59
C ARG A 23 11.03 13.60 5.74
N GLY A 24 10.69 12.39 6.16
CA GLY A 24 9.75 11.54 5.42
C GLY A 24 8.38 12.20 5.26
N GLU A 25 7.85 12.18 4.04
CA GLU A 25 6.56 12.75 3.68
C GLU A 25 5.42 11.73 3.88
N ASP A 26 5.70 10.44 3.82
CA ASP A 26 4.75 9.38 4.18
C ASP A 26 4.25 9.55 5.61
N ALA A 27 2.96 9.27 5.84
CA ALA A 27 2.44 9.15 7.20
C ALA A 27 2.59 7.71 7.72
N GLU A 28 2.61 7.57 9.05
CA GLU A 28 2.51 6.25 9.69
C GLU A 28 1.26 5.52 9.21
N PRO A 29 1.33 4.23 8.87
CA PRO A 29 0.16 3.44 8.51
C PRO A 29 -0.91 3.43 9.61
N VAL A 30 -2.17 3.27 9.20
CA VAL A 30 -3.27 2.92 10.11
C VAL A 30 -3.45 1.41 10.10
N VAL A 31 -3.53 0.80 11.28
CA VAL A 31 -3.99 -0.57 11.48
C VAL A 31 -4.94 -0.54 12.68
N ALA A 32 -6.20 -0.80 12.42
CA ALA A 32 -7.25 -0.79 13.44
C ALA A 32 -8.16 -2.01 13.30
N HIS A 33 -8.64 -2.56 14.41
CA HIS A 33 -9.63 -3.61 14.44
C HIS A 33 -10.60 -3.39 15.60
N HIS A 34 -11.89 -3.35 15.27
CA HIS A 34 -12.97 -3.24 16.24
C HIS A 34 -13.53 -4.62 16.55
N MET A 35 -13.22 -5.12 17.75
CA MET A 35 -13.48 -6.51 18.14
C MET A 35 -14.97 -6.87 18.11
N ASP A 36 -15.83 -5.98 18.61
CA ASP A 36 -17.28 -6.27 18.79
C ASP A 36 -18.01 -6.40 17.45
N THR A 37 -17.57 -5.67 16.42
CA THR A 37 -18.19 -5.71 15.08
C THR A 37 -17.37 -6.53 14.09
N ALA A 38 -16.23 -7.06 14.51
CA ALA A 38 -15.29 -7.81 13.68
C ALA A 38 -14.90 -7.07 12.38
N GLN A 39 -14.82 -5.74 12.45
CA GLN A 39 -14.41 -4.86 11.37
C GLN A 39 -13.00 -4.32 11.59
N GLY A 40 -12.28 -4.07 10.52
CA GLY A 40 -10.97 -3.46 10.62
C GLY A 40 -10.59 -2.61 9.42
N LEU A 41 -9.49 -1.89 9.56
CA LEU A 41 -8.93 -0.98 8.57
C LEU A 41 -7.42 -1.10 8.54
N LEU A 42 -6.88 -1.21 7.32
CA LEU A 42 -5.49 -0.92 7.01
C LEU A 42 -5.46 0.29 6.08
N ALA A 43 -4.51 1.20 6.27
CA ALA A 43 -4.32 2.32 5.34
C ALA A 43 -2.88 2.82 5.33
N VAL A 44 -2.42 3.28 4.16
CA VAL A 44 -1.15 4.00 3.94
C VAL A 44 -1.40 5.31 3.19
N PHE A 45 -0.49 6.26 3.36
CA PHE A 45 -0.60 7.63 2.85
C PHE A 45 0.79 8.10 2.45
N ASP A 46 1.01 8.24 1.15
CA ASP A 46 2.25 8.76 0.59
C ASP A 46 2.08 10.26 0.31
N GLY A 47 2.92 11.07 0.93
CA GLY A 47 2.91 12.51 0.70
C GLY A 47 3.59 12.86 -0.63
N SER A 48 2.80 13.30 -1.64
CA SER A 48 3.32 13.62 -2.97
C SER A 48 4.26 14.84 -2.96
N GLY A 49 5.54 14.58 -2.66
CA GLY A 49 6.58 15.60 -2.51
C GLY A 49 6.82 16.45 -3.76
N GLY A 50 6.73 15.85 -4.94
CA GLY A 50 6.87 16.55 -6.21
C GLY A 50 5.83 17.67 -6.41
N SER A 51 4.59 17.45 -6.02
CA SER A 51 3.50 18.42 -6.12
C SER A 51 3.32 19.28 -4.86
N GLY A 52 3.69 18.76 -3.68
CA GLY A 52 3.49 19.36 -2.37
C GLY A 52 4.73 19.87 -1.66
N ALA A 53 5.88 20.09 -2.36
CA ALA A 53 7.16 20.48 -1.76
C ALA A 53 7.15 21.84 -1.02
N ALA A 54 6.14 22.68 -1.24
CA ALA A 54 6.09 24.00 -0.59
C ALA A 54 5.87 23.86 0.92
N PRO A 55 6.62 24.60 1.76
CA PRO A 55 6.39 24.62 3.20
C PRO A 55 5.07 25.33 3.51
N VAL A 56 4.17 24.66 4.25
CA VAL A 56 2.84 25.16 4.60
C VAL A 56 2.65 25.34 6.10
N TRP A 57 3.46 24.69 6.91
CA TRP A 57 3.32 24.70 8.36
C TRP A 57 4.69 24.71 9.05
N GLN A 58 4.74 25.39 10.18
CA GLN A 58 5.90 25.41 11.07
C GLN A 58 5.55 24.72 12.37
N ALA A 59 6.24 23.63 12.67
CA ALA A 59 6.05 22.89 13.90
C ALA A 59 6.48 23.71 15.12
N PRO A 60 5.97 23.40 16.33
CA PRO A 60 6.34 24.09 17.56
C PRO A 60 7.85 24.07 17.87
N ASN A 61 8.58 23.06 17.39
CA ASN A 61 10.03 22.94 17.48
C ASN A 61 10.79 23.80 16.45
N GLY A 62 10.07 24.59 15.63
CA GLY A 62 10.64 25.45 14.59
C GLY A 62 10.90 24.79 13.24
N GLU A 63 10.64 23.48 13.10
CA GLU A 63 10.81 22.78 11.82
C GLU A 63 9.70 23.17 10.83
N SER A 64 10.11 23.44 9.59
CA SER A 64 9.17 23.68 8.49
C SER A 64 8.73 22.36 7.86
N ARG A 65 7.43 22.20 7.62
CA ARG A 65 6.84 21.00 7.02
C ARG A 65 6.20 21.33 5.67
N THR A 66 6.40 20.42 4.72
CA THR A 66 5.86 20.54 3.35
C THR A 66 4.35 20.30 3.34
N GLY A 67 3.69 20.69 2.24
CA GLY A 67 2.28 20.38 2.00
C GLY A 67 2.04 18.88 1.92
N ALA A 68 2.95 18.12 1.32
CA ALA A 68 2.90 16.67 1.23
C ALA A 68 2.93 16.02 2.63
N TRP A 69 3.89 16.44 3.46
CA TRP A 69 4.00 15.94 4.84
C TRP A 69 2.72 16.18 5.65
N VAL A 70 2.14 17.38 5.55
CA VAL A 70 0.91 17.73 6.26
C VAL A 70 -0.28 16.96 5.68
N GLY A 71 -0.38 16.88 4.35
CA GLY A 71 -1.46 16.21 3.65
C GLY A 71 -1.60 14.74 4.06
N ALA A 72 -0.50 13.98 4.03
CA ALA A 72 -0.48 12.58 4.41
C ALA A 72 -0.97 12.36 5.86
N ARG A 73 -0.54 13.21 6.80
CA ARG A 73 -0.92 13.08 8.22
C ARG A 73 -2.36 13.52 8.49
N VAL A 74 -2.84 14.51 7.76
CA VAL A 74 -4.26 14.95 7.82
C VAL A 74 -5.17 13.87 7.24
N ALA A 75 -4.82 13.30 6.09
CA ALA A 75 -5.57 12.20 5.49
C ALA A 75 -5.59 10.97 6.43
N ARG A 76 -4.45 10.65 7.06
CA ARG A 76 -4.38 9.59 8.08
C ARG A 76 -5.34 9.83 9.23
N LEU A 77 -5.36 11.04 9.79
CA LEU A 77 -6.26 11.39 10.89
C LEU A 77 -7.73 11.30 10.47
N ALA A 78 -8.06 11.84 9.29
CA ALA A 78 -9.42 11.80 8.74
C ALA A 78 -9.90 10.35 8.56
N THR A 79 -9.05 9.49 8.03
CA THR A 79 -9.35 8.07 7.79
C THR A 79 -9.52 7.29 9.10
N ASP A 80 -8.71 7.56 10.13
CA ASP A 80 -8.89 6.97 11.47
C ASP A 80 -10.20 7.41 12.13
N CYS A 81 -10.53 8.70 12.05
CA CYS A 81 -11.80 9.23 12.54
C CYS A 81 -13.00 8.60 11.81
N TRP A 82 -12.95 8.55 10.49
CA TRP A 82 -13.96 7.91 9.67
C TRP A 82 -14.20 6.45 10.08
N PHE A 83 -13.13 5.66 10.21
CA PHE A 83 -13.26 4.24 10.57
C PHE A 83 -13.92 4.04 11.94
N ARG A 84 -13.64 4.89 12.92
CA ARG A 84 -14.28 4.81 14.25
C ARG A 84 -15.79 4.96 14.18
N GLU A 85 -16.28 5.88 13.36
CA GLU A 85 -17.72 6.09 13.18
C GLU A 85 -18.35 4.94 12.36
N VAL A 86 -17.65 4.42 11.35
CA VAL A 86 -18.08 3.23 10.59
C VAL A 86 -18.16 2.00 11.50
N ALA A 87 -17.14 1.75 12.30
CA ALA A 87 -17.08 0.60 13.19
C ALA A 87 -18.17 0.58 14.25
N THR A 88 -18.64 1.75 14.68
CA THR A 88 -19.76 1.90 15.64
C THR A 88 -21.13 1.96 14.95
N GLY A 89 -21.16 1.98 13.61
CA GLY A 89 -22.41 2.07 12.83
C GLY A 89 -23.01 3.46 12.75
N SER A 90 -22.28 4.51 13.15
CA SER A 90 -22.70 5.91 13.05
C SER A 90 -22.60 6.45 11.62
N GLU A 91 -21.71 5.87 10.81
CA GLU A 91 -21.48 6.25 9.42
C GLU A 91 -21.50 5.01 8.49
N PRO A 92 -21.92 5.15 7.22
CA PRO A 92 -21.80 4.08 6.25
C PRO A 92 -20.33 3.87 5.87
N SER A 93 -19.94 2.62 5.63
CA SER A 93 -18.66 2.34 4.98
C SER A 93 -18.79 2.64 3.48
N GLY A 94 -17.86 3.42 2.93
CA GLY A 94 -17.89 3.69 1.50
C GLY A 94 -17.04 4.89 1.08
N PRO A 95 -16.81 5.04 -0.24
CA PRO A 95 -15.94 6.09 -0.77
C PRO A 95 -16.50 7.50 -0.53
N GLU A 96 -17.82 7.70 -0.61
CA GLU A 96 -18.45 9.01 -0.43
C GLU A 96 -18.32 9.50 1.02
N SER A 97 -18.52 8.59 1.99
CA SER A 97 -18.37 8.90 3.40
C SER A 97 -16.91 9.21 3.74
N LEU A 98 -15.96 8.39 3.28
CA LEU A 98 -14.53 8.65 3.47
C LEU A 98 -14.10 9.96 2.80
N HIS A 99 -14.56 10.24 1.58
CA HIS A 99 -14.29 11.49 0.88
C HIS A 99 -14.75 12.70 1.72
N THR A 100 -15.94 12.64 2.30
CA THR A 100 -16.48 13.72 3.16
C THR A 100 -15.57 14.01 4.36
N TYR A 101 -15.03 12.98 5.00
CA TYR A 101 -14.08 13.14 6.11
C TYR A 101 -12.76 13.75 5.64
N LEU A 102 -12.21 13.25 4.55
CA LEU A 102 -10.96 13.77 3.96
C LEU A 102 -11.10 15.25 3.59
N ASP A 103 -12.14 15.62 2.86
CA ASP A 103 -12.41 17.01 2.46
C ASP A 103 -12.57 17.92 3.68
N TYR A 104 -13.36 17.50 4.67
CA TYR A 104 -13.54 18.26 5.91
C TYR A 104 -12.21 18.53 6.62
N PHE A 105 -11.41 17.51 6.88
CA PHE A 105 -10.15 17.66 7.61
C PHE A 105 -9.11 18.47 6.82
N LEU A 106 -9.00 18.25 5.51
CA LEU A 106 -8.12 19.02 4.64
C LEU A 106 -8.52 20.51 4.60
N SER A 107 -9.83 20.81 4.52
CA SER A 107 -10.34 22.20 4.52
C SER A 107 -10.05 22.95 5.83
N LYS A 108 -9.92 22.26 6.96
CA LYS A 108 -9.60 22.86 8.28
C LYS A 108 -8.10 22.96 8.56
N SER A 109 -7.28 22.34 7.71
CA SER A 109 -5.83 22.30 7.92
C SER A 109 -5.15 23.63 7.57
N PRO A 110 -3.97 23.95 8.15
CA PRO A 110 -3.25 25.18 7.85
C PRO A 110 -2.92 25.29 6.37
N GLN A 111 -3.43 26.31 5.71
CA GLN A 111 -3.21 26.56 4.29
C GLN A 111 -2.43 27.85 4.12
N ARG A 112 -1.12 27.79 3.99
CA ARG A 112 -0.35 28.92 3.44
C ARG A 112 -0.38 28.83 1.93
N ARG A 113 -1.17 29.69 1.29
CA ARG A 113 -1.15 29.80 -0.19
C ARG A 113 0.23 30.27 -0.64
N SER A 114 0.92 29.48 -1.43
CA SER A 114 2.13 29.90 -2.11
C SER A 114 1.78 31.02 -3.09
N LYS A 115 2.63 32.06 -3.14
CA LYS A 115 2.51 33.14 -4.15
C LYS A 115 2.89 32.69 -5.57
N ILE A 116 3.47 31.48 -5.70
CA ILE A 116 3.89 30.93 -6.98
C ILE A 116 2.81 29.92 -7.40
N SER A 117 2.06 30.23 -8.43
CA SER A 117 1.07 29.35 -9.06
C SER A 117 1.73 28.51 -10.16
N GLY A 118 1.44 27.22 -10.21
CA GLY A 118 1.83 26.31 -11.29
C GLY A 118 0.80 25.18 -11.42
N THR A 119 0.56 24.70 -12.63
CA THR A 119 -0.43 23.66 -12.93
C THR A 119 -0.15 22.32 -12.26
N MET A 120 1.11 22.05 -11.90
CA MET A 120 1.55 20.81 -11.25
C MET A 120 1.50 20.87 -9.71
N ARG A 121 1.34 22.04 -9.10
CA ARG A 121 1.29 22.17 -7.64
C ARG A 121 -0.08 21.82 -7.09
N ARG A 122 -0.07 21.16 -5.94
CA ARG A 122 -1.23 20.79 -5.14
C ARG A 122 -1.07 21.29 -3.72
N LEU A 123 -2.20 21.54 -3.07
CA LEU A 123 -2.23 21.87 -1.65
C LEU A 123 -2.51 20.63 -0.83
N LEU A 124 -1.61 20.28 0.09
CA LEU A 124 -1.69 19.11 0.95
C LEU A 124 -1.88 17.78 0.19
N PRO A 125 -1.07 17.50 -0.86
CA PRO A 125 -1.28 16.33 -1.69
C PRO A 125 -0.79 15.06 -1.02
N THR A 126 -1.58 13.99 -1.12
CA THR A 126 -1.20 12.65 -0.66
C THR A 126 -1.95 11.59 -1.47
N THR A 127 -1.37 10.40 -1.56
CA THR A 127 -2.09 9.21 -1.98
C THR A 127 -2.88 8.64 -0.81
N LEU A 128 -3.73 7.67 -1.09
CA LEU A 128 -4.42 6.82 -0.13
C LEU A 128 -4.55 5.43 -0.73
N ALA A 129 -4.13 4.40 -0.01
CA ALA A 129 -4.59 3.03 -0.22
C ALA A 129 -5.06 2.45 1.12
N ALA A 130 -6.31 2.02 1.16
CA ALA A 130 -6.93 1.47 2.36
C ALA A 130 -7.71 0.20 2.04
N VAL A 131 -7.84 -0.69 3.03
CA VAL A 131 -8.78 -1.81 3.00
C VAL A 131 -9.62 -1.76 4.28
N HIS A 132 -10.89 -1.42 4.14
CA HIS A 132 -11.88 -1.72 5.16
C HIS A 132 -12.31 -3.17 5.00
N TYR A 133 -12.36 -3.94 6.08
CA TYR A 133 -12.78 -5.34 6.04
C TYR A 133 -13.75 -5.66 7.17
N ARG A 134 -14.58 -6.69 6.93
CA ARG A 134 -15.48 -7.26 7.94
C ARG A 134 -15.41 -8.78 7.90
N ILE A 135 -15.06 -9.38 9.03
CA ILE A 135 -15.00 -10.84 9.16
C ILE A 135 -16.42 -11.37 9.34
N VAL A 136 -16.80 -12.34 8.49
CA VAL A 136 -18.13 -12.96 8.49
C VAL A 136 -17.96 -14.48 8.50
N ARG A 137 -17.98 -15.09 9.67
CA ARG A 137 -17.74 -16.55 9.87
C ARG A 137 -16.39 -16.99 9.27
N ASP A 138 -16.43 -17.80 8.21
CA ASP A 138 -15.25 -18.38 7.56
C ASP A 138 -14.78 -17.56 6.32
N SER A 139 -15.26 -16.34 6.18
CA SER A 139 -14.95 -15.44 5.08
C SER A 139 -14.74 -14.01 5.57
N VAL A 140 -14.26 -13.16 4.69
CA VAL A 140 -14.10 -11.73 4.94
C VAL A 140 -14.64 -10.93 3.76
N ASP A 141 -15.44 -9.90 4.04
CA ASP A 141 -15.80 -8.89 3.06
C ASP A 141 -14.69 -7.86 3.02
N LEU A 142 -14.16 -7.57 1.83
CA LEU A 142 -13.07 -6.62 1.61
C LEU A 142 -13.58 -5.44 0.79
N GLN A 143 -13.31 -4.23 1.28
CA GLN A 143 -13.60 -2.99 0.58
C GLN A 143 -12.31 -2.17 0.46
N PRO A 144 -11.48 -2.37 -0.58
CA PRO A 144 -10.41 -1.45 -0.90
C PRO A 144 -10.98 -0.07 -1.29
N LEU A 145 -10.27 0.99 -0.85
CA LEU A 145 -10.59 2.40 -1.06
C LEU A 145 -9.27 3.09 -1.40
N TRP A 146 -9.19 3.82 -2.52
CA TRP A 146 -7.91 4.39 -2.94
C TRP A 146 -8.02 5.68 -3.74
N ALA A 147 -6.94 6.46 -3.71
CA ALA A 147 -6.67 7.60 -4.58
C ALA A 147 -5.14 7.73 -4.75
N GLY A 148 -4.66 7.78 -5.98
CA GLY A 148 -3.22 7.81 -6.30
C GLY A 148 -2.71 6.45 -6.74
N ASP A 149 -1.45 6.15 -6.42
CA ASP A 149 -0.67 4.98 -6.86
C ASP A 149 -0.18 4.09 -5.72
N SER A 150 -0.44 4.43 -4.46
CA SER A 150 -0.31 3.48 -3.36
C SER A 150 -1.29 2.31 -3.57
N ARG A 151 -0.90 1.10 -3.17
CA ARG A 151 -1.66 -0.10 -3.52
C ARG A 151 -2.14 -0.90 -2.32
N ALA A 152 -3.29 -1.53 -2.49
CA ALA A 152 -3.81 -2.56 -1.61
C ALA A 152 -3.76 -3.94 -2.28
N TYR A 153 -3.53 -4.96 -1.48
CA TYR A 153 -3.40 -6.34 -1.93
C TYR A 153 -4.07 -7.31 -0.97
N VAL A 154 -4.43 -8.47 -1.48
CA VAL A 154 -4.67 -9.67 -0.69
C VAL A 154 -3.64 -10.73 -1.07
N LEU A 155 -3.09 -11.41 -0.07
CA LEU A 155 -2.15 -12.49 -0.25
C LEU A 155 -2.77 -13.77 0.32
N SER A 156 -2.89 -14.80 -0.51
CA SER A 156 -3.43 -16.11 -0.12
C SER A 156 -2.46 -17.24 -0.44
N PRO A 157 -2.47 -18.35 0.33
CA PRO A 157 -1.58 -19.48 0.07
C PRO A 157 -1.76 -20.10 -1.33
N ALA A 158 -2.99 -20.06 -1.87
CA ALA A 158 -3.31 -20.68 -3.15
C ALA A 158 -2.99 -19.79 -4.35
N SER A 159 -3.29 -18.49 -4.27
CA SER A 159 -3.23 -17.56 -5.41
C SER A 159 -2.03 -16.61 -5.34
N GLY A 160 -1.33 -16.55 -4.20
CA GLY A 160 -0.26 -15.59 -3.99
C GLY A 160 -0.78 -14.15 -3.81
N LEU A 161 0.02 -13.18 -4.21
CA LEU A 161 -0.29 -11.75 -4.09
C LEU A 161 -1.21 -11.29 -5.23
N GLN A 162 -2.38 -10.75 -4.87
CA GLN A 162 -3.40 -10.24 -5.79
C GLN A 162 -3.64 -8.77 -5.49
N VAL A 163 -3.49 -7.90 -6.50
CA VAL A 163 -3.72 -6.46 -6.34
C VAL A 163 -5.21 -6.14 -6.32
N LEU A 164 -5.60 -5.25 -5.40
CA LEU A 164 -7.00 -4.83 -5.17
C LEU A 164 -7.29 -3.41 -5.66
N THR A 165 -6.27 -2.65 -6.04
CA THR A 165 -6.39 -1.25 -6.45
C THR A 165 -5.78 -1.06 -7.83
N ARG A 166 -6.29 -0.09 -8.58
CA ARG A 166 -5.73 0.33 -9.87
C ARG A 166 -5.15 1.73 -9.71
N ASP A 167 -3.88 1.89 -10.05
CA ASP A 167 -3.21 3.18 -9.94
C ASP A 167 -3.93 4.26 -10.78
N HIS A 168 -4.05 5.44 -10.22
CA HIS A 168 -4.57 6.62 -10.93
C HIS A 168 -3.49 7.27 -11.79
N THR A 169 -3.04 6.53 -12.79
CA THR A 169 -2.07 6.96 -13.81
C THR A 169 -2.63 6.64 -15.20
N ARG A 170 -1.97 7.14 -16.24
CA ARG A 170 -2.36 6.78 -17.63
C ARG A 170 -1.80 5.42 -18.05
N GLU A 171 -0.74 4.98 -17.42
CA GLU A 171 -0.20 3.63 -17.60
C GLU A 171 -0.96 2.68 -16.68
N SER A 172 -1.30 1.51 -17.18
CA SER A 172 -2.06 0.49 -16.44
C SER A 172 -1.31 -0.83 -16.27
N ASP A 173 -0.22 -1.05 -16.99
CA ASP A 173 0.59 -2.25 -16.87
C ASP A 173 1.55 -2.15 -15.68
N ALA A 174 1.43 -3.08 -14.72
CA ALA A 174 2.18 -3.02 -13.47
C ALA A 174 3.71 -3.14 -13.68
N LEU A 175 4.19 -3.84 -14.70
CA LEU A 175 5.62 -3.90 -15.03
C LEU A 175 6.09 -2.59 -15.68
N ALA A 176 5.27 -1.97 -16.54
CA ALA A 176 5.59 -0.68 -17.14
C ALA A 176 5.70 0.42 -16.08
N LEU A 177 4.81 0.42 -15.07
CA LEU A 177 4.84 1.33 -13.93
C LEU A 177 6.13 1.24 -13.10
N LEU A 178 6.76 0.06 -13.00
CA LEU A 178 8.06 -0.10 -12.33
C LEU A 178 9.23 0.50 -13.14
N ARG A 179 9.02 0.76 -14.42
CA ARG A 179 10.06 1.29 -15.36
C ARG A 179 9.89 2.78 -15.64
N SER A 180 8.75 3.34 -15.27
CA SER A 180 8.41 4.75 -15.51
C SER A 180 7.63 5.29 -14.32
N ASP A 181 7.74 6.59 -14.07
CA ASP A 181 6.97 7.31 -13.05
C ASP A 181 5.98 8.26 -13.78
N PRO A 182 4.83 7.73 -14.27
CA PRO A 182 3.85 8.55 -14.98
C PRO A 182 3.14 9.49 -14.00
N PRO A 183 2.77 10.70 -14.45
CA PRO A 183 2.03 11.62 -13.60
C PRO A 183 0.71 11.03 -13.12
N MET A 184 0.43 11.17 -11.84
CA MET A 184 -0.85 10.81 -11.24
C MET A 184 -1.99 11.68 -11.81
N THR A 185 -3.10 11.06 -12.15
CA THR A 185 -4.32 11.70 -12.65
C THR A 185 -5.30 12.07 -11.55
N ASN A 186 -5.20 11.44 -10.38
CA ASN A 186 -6.03 11.67 -9.20
C ASN A 186 -5.21 11.42 -7.93
N LEU A 187 -5.38 12.29 -6.94
CA LEU A 187 -4.82 12.15 -5.59
C LEU A 187 -5.61 13.01 -4.61
N VAL A 188 -5.57 12.66 -3.34
CA VAL A 188 -6.20 13.44 -2.26
C VAL A 188 -5.48 14.78 -2.12
N CYS A 189 -6.21 15.90 -2.15
CA CYS A 189 -5.63 17.24 -1.96
C CYS A 189 -6.69 18.26 -1.53
N ALA A 190 -6.26 19.40 -0.99
CA ALA A 190 -7.17 20.41 -0.42
C ALA A 190 -7.64 21.47 -1.43
N ASP A 191 -7.09 21.51 -2.64
CA ASP A 191 -7.32 22.60 -3.60
C ASP A 191 -7.96 22.17 -4.92
N ARG A 192 -8.29 20.90 -5.06
CA ARG A 192 -9.00 20.33 -6.22
C ARG A 192 -9.90 19.19 -5.78
N ASP A 193 -10.91 18.92 -6.60
CA ASP A 193 -11.73 17.73 -6.46
C ASP A 193 -10.89 16.48 -6.68
N PHE A 194 -11.15 15.44 -5.90
CA PHE A 194 -10.54 14.13 -6.00
C PHE A 194 -11.61 13.05 -5.87
N ILE A 195 -11.29 11.86 -6.31
CA ILE A 195 -12.19 10.71 -6.25
C ILE A 195 -11.57 9.65 -5.34
N ILE A 196 -12.37 9.04 -4.50
CA ILE A 196 -12.03 7.79 -3.82
C ILE A 196 -12.66 6.65 -4.61
N ASP A 197 -11.83 5.91 -5.31
CA ASP A 197 -12.29 4.68 -5.97
C ASP A 197 -12.45 3.56 -4.95
N SER A 198 -13.37 2.64 -5.23
CA SER A 198 -13.61 1.47 -4.39
C SER A 198 -14.14 0.29 -5.18
N GLN A 199 -14.00 -0.90 -4.60
CA GLN A 199 -14.73 -2.10 -5.00
C GLN A 199 -15.15 -2.89 -3.76
N LEU A 200 -16.09 -3.81 -3.92
CA LEU A 200 -16.48 -4.74 -2.86
C LEU A 200 -16.20 -6.17 -3.31
N LEU A 201 -15.34 -6.86 -2.59
CA LEU A 201 -15.13 -8.30 -2.72
C LEU A 201 -15.81 -8.98 -1.53
N ALA A 202 -17.03 -9.45 -1.75
CA ALA A 202 -17.81 -10.13 -0.74
C ALA A 202 -17.35 -11.59 -0.57
N SER A 203 -17.37 -12.07 0.66
CA SER A 203 -17.10 -13.47 1.01
C SER A 203 -15.74 -14.01 0.51
N PHE A 204 -14.69 -13.19 0.58
CA PHE A 204 -13.34 -13.66 0.27
C PHE A 204 -12.94 -14.76 1.27
N PRO A 205 -12.36 -15.89 0.80
CA PRO A 205 -12.10 -17.03 1.67
C PRO A 205 -10.98 -16.74 2.68
N LEU A 206 -11.17 -17.20 3.92
CA LEU A 206 -10.14 -17.25 4.93
C LEU A 206 -9.39 -18.61 4.90
N PRO A 207 -8.12 -18.65 5.33
CA PRO A 207 -7.30 -17.55 5.82
C PRO A 207 -6.67 -16.73 4.70
N CYS A 208 -6.46 -15.45 4.95
CA CYS A 208 -5.78 -14.55 4.02
C CYS A 208 -4.93 -13.51 4.75
N VAL A 209 -4.09 -12.81 4.01
CA VAL A 209 -3.28 -11.69 4.50
C VAL A 209 -3.60 -10.45 3.65
N LEU A 210 -4.02 -9.38 4.31
CA LEU A 210 -4.24 -8.08 3.69
C LEU A 210 -2.95 -7.27 3.78
N VAL A 211 -2.61 -6.58 2.71
CA VAL A 211 -1.40 -5.74 2.63
C VAL A 211 -1.77 -4.42 1.99
N VAL A 212 -1.33 -3.31 2.56
CA VAL A 212 -1.33 -2.00 1.92
C VAL A 212 0.08 -1.42 1.94
N ALA A 213 0.51 -0.80 0.84
CA ALA A 213 1.87 -0.31 0.68
C ALA A 213 1.93 0.97 -0.16
N THR A 214 2.83 1.89 0.19
CA THR A 214 3.26 2.98 -0.69
C THR A 214 4.27 2.46 -1.73
N ASP A 215 4.51 3.21 -2.78
CA ASP A 215 5.39 2.82 -3.89
C ASP A 215 6.84 2.58 -3.46
N GLY A 216 7.29 3.20 -2.35
CA GLY A 216 8.58 2.89 -1.73
C GLY A 216 8.82 1.39 -1.48
N TRP A 217 7.76 0.57 -1.39
CA TRP A 217 7.86 -0.89 -1.24
C TRP A 217 7.92 -1.64 -2.55
N PHE A 218 7.07 -1.31 -3.51
CA PHE A 218 6.90 -2.06 -4.75
C PHE A 218 7.44 -1.32 -5.98
N GLY A 219 7.69 -0.02 -5.92
CA GLY A 219 8.18 0.76 -7.04
C GLY A 219 9.67 0.56 -7.36
N TYR A 220 10.42 -0.06 -6.45
CA TYR A 220 11.87 -0.28 -6.58
C TYR A 220 12.27 -1.74 -6.79
N VAL A 221 11.31 -2.62 -7.06
CA VAL A 221 11.56 -4.02 -7.43
C VAL A 221 11.64 -4.18 -8.96
N GLN A 222 12.12 -5.32 -9.43
CA GLN A 222 12.27 -5.55 -10.87
C GLN A 222 10.97 -6.04 -11.53
N THR A 223 10.17 -6.81 -10.77
CA THR A 223 8.87 -7.33 -11.20
C THR A 223 7.89 -7.34 -10.03
N PRO A 224 6.57 -7.32 -10.26
CA PRO A 224 5.58 -7.45 -9.17
C PRO A 224 5.74 -8.73 -8.33
N SER A 225 6.25 -9.82 -8.90
CA SER A 225 6.53 -11.06 -8.18
C SER A 225 7.67 -10.93 -7.16
N ASP A 226 8.60 -10.00 -7.36
CA ASP A 226 9.67 -9.74 -6.38
C ASP A 226 9.11 -9.17 -5.08
N PHE A 227 8.05 -8.35 -5.14
CA PHE A 227 7.40 -7.84 -3.94
C PHE A 227 6.74 -8.97 -3.14
N GLU A 228 6.01 -9.89 -3.79
CA GLU A 228 5.51 -11.11 -3.12
C GLU A 228 6.67 -11.91 -2.53
N GLY A 229 7.76 -12.06 -3.28
CA GLY A 229 8.98 -12.74 -2.84
C GLY A 229 9.56 -12.13 -1.56
N ILE A 230 9.63 -10.82 -1.45
CA ILE A 230 10.08 -10.10 -0.24
C ILE A 230 9.19 -10.42 0.95
N LEU A 231 7.86 -10.34 0.78
CA LEU A 231 6.90 -10.64 1.85
C LEU A 231 7.06 -12.07 2.35
N LEU A 232 7.13 -13.05 1.45
CA LEU A 232 7.18 -14.46 1.81
C LEU A 232 8.56 -14.93 2.29
N GLN A 233 9.67 -14.38 1.76
CA GLN A 233 11.01 -14.70 2.24
C GLN A 233 11.20 -14.22 3.66
N THR A 234 10.82 -12.96 3.94
CA THR A 234 10.92 -12.40 5.29
C THR A 234 10.00 -13.10 6.28
N LEU A 235 8.78 -13.50 5.86
CA LEU A 235 7.87 -14.33 6.67
C LEU A 235 8.50 -15.69 7.02
N ALA A 236 9.14 -16.35 6.04
CA ALA A 236 9.76 -17.66 6.27
C ALA A 236 10.98 -17.60 7.20
N GLU A 237 11.71 -16.48 7.20
CA GLU A 237 12.89 -16.24 8.04
C GLU A 237 12.50 -15.81 9.47
N ALA A 238 11.34 -15.18 9.65
CA ALA A 238 10.91 -14.62 10.92
C ALA A 238 10.49 -15.67 11.96
N HIS A 239 10.67 -15.34 13.23
CA HIS A 239 10.25 -16.18 14.37
C HIS A 239 8.89 -15.75 14.93
N ASP A 240 8.57 -14.46 14.85
CA ASP A 240 7.32 -13.85 15.30
C ASP A 240 6.99 -12.60 14.43
N GLU A 241 5.88 -11.94 14.72
CA GLU A 241 5.40 -10.75 13.99
C GLU A 241 6.40 -9.59 14.08
N ARG A 242 7.06 -9.42 15.21
CA ARG A 242 8.02 -8.34 15.41
C ARG A 242 9.30 -8.57 14.60
N ASP A 243 9.79 -9.81 14.61
CA ASP A 243 10.95 -10.18 13.80
C ASP A 243 10.62 -10.05 12.31
N TRP A 244 9.40 -10.43 11.89
CA TRP A 244 8.94 -10.22 10.51
C TRP A 244 8.94 -8.74 10.12
N ALA A 245 8.39 -7.87 10.95
CA ALA A 245 8.39 -6.43 10.72
C ALA A 245 9.83 -5.85 10.67
N ASP A 246 10.73 -6.33 11.53
CA ASP A 246 12.14 -5.94 11.51
C ASP A 246 12.89 -6.43 10.25
N LEU A 247 12.60 -7.64 9.78
CA LEU A 247 13.14 -8.18 8.52
C LEU A 247 12.65 -7.39 7.32
N LEU A 248 11.35 -7.11 7.25
CA LEU A 248 10.74 -6.25 6.23
C LEU A 248 11.41 -4.87 6.20
N ARG A 249 11.53 -4.22 7.37
CA ARG A 249 12.19 -2.91 7.49
C ARG A 249 13.62 -2.92 6.94
N ARG A 250 14.42 -3.90 7.35
CA ARG A 250 15.81 -4.04 6.85
C ARG A 250 15.85 -4.30 5.34
N ARG A 251 14.90 -5.08 4.83
CA ARG A 251 14.84 -5.42 3.41
C ARG A 251 14.53 -4.17 2.57
N VAL A 252 13.49 -3.40 2.93
CA VAL A 252 13.12 -2.21 2.15
C VAL A 252 14.22 -1.14 2.20
N GLN A 253 14.82 -0.90 3.33
CA GLN A 253 15.95 0.03 3.46
C GLN A 253 17.18 -0.34 2.60
N GLY A 254 17.28 -1.59 2.17
CA GLY A 254 18.37 -2.08 1.31
C GLY A 254 18.17 -1.81 -0.18
N TYR A 255 16.96 -1.43 -0.64
CA TYR A 255 16.70 -1.23 -2.07
C TYR A 255 15.90 0.02 -2.42
N THR A 256 15.08 0.53 -1.51
CA THR A 256 14.27 1.72 -1.79
C THR A 256 15.10 3.00 -1.82
N ALA A 257 14.73 3.92 -2.68
CA ALA A 257 15.25 5.29 -2.70
C ALA A 257 14.18 6.31 -2.24
N ASP A 258 13.11 5.85 -1.57
CA ASP A 258 12.00 6.67 -1.11
C ASP A 258 11.59 6.40 0.34
N ASP A 259 10.67 7.18 0.86
CA ASP A 259 9.92 6.84 2.06
C ASP A 259 9.12 5.57 1.78
N ALA A 260 8.87 4.76 2.80
CA ALA A 260 8.17 3.49 2.57
C ALA A 260 7.26 3.13 3.75
N SER A 261 5.98 3.03 3.48
CA SER A 261 4.92 2.69 4.43
C SER A 261 4.24 1.38 4.04
N LEU A 262 4.10 0.46 5.01
CA LEU A 262 3.46 -0.84 4.82
C LEU A 262 2.61 -1.18 6.03
N ALA A 263 1.42 -1.71 5.80
CA ALA A 263 0.64 -2.40 6.83
C ALA A 263 0.20 -3.78 6.35
N ILE A 264 0.24 -4.75 7.26
CA ILE A 264 -0.15 -6.13 7.03
C ILE A 264 -1.11 -6.56 8.12
N VAL A 265 -2.19 -7.27 7.74
CA VAL A 265 -3.08 -7.97 8.66
C VAL A 265 -3.33 -9.38 8.15
N ALA A 266 -2.95 -10.38 8.93
CA ALA A 266 -3.25 -11.78 8.67
C ALA A 266 -4.51 -12.18 9.45
N ILE A 267 -5.48 -12.78 8.76
CA ILE A 267 -6.79 -13.14 9.29
C ILE A 267 -7.03 -14.65 9.10
N GLY A 268 -7.57 -15.30 10.13
CA GLY A 268 -7.94 -16.70 10.07
C GLY A 268 -6.78 -17.67 10.32
N HIS A 269 -5.67 -17.20 10.87
CA HIS A 269 -4.55 -18.02 11.33
C HIS A 269 -4.56 -18.14 12.84
N SER A 270 -4.27 -19.32 13.39
CA SER A 270 -4.24 -19.57 14.84
C SER A 270 -3.02 -18.94 15.54
N GLY A 271 -2.03 -18.50 14.76
CA GLY A 271 -0.82 -17.84 15.23
C GLY A 271 0.25 -17.79 14.15
N PHE A 272 1.37 -17.11 14.45
CA PHE A 272 2.46 -16.84 13.49
C PHE A 272 3.06 -18.13 12.89
N GLY A 273 3.19 -19.19 13.67
CA GLY A 273 3.72 -20.46 13.18
C GLY A 273 2.83 -21.10 12.09
N GLU A 274 1.51 -21.03 12.23
CA GLU A 274 0.57 -21.48 11.20
C GLU A 274 0.64 -20.59 9.97
N LEU A 275 0.61 -19.26 10.15
CA LEU A 275 0.76 -18.30 9.07
C LEU A 275 1.98 -18.64 8.22
N ARG A 276 3.15 -18.74 8.83
CA ARG A 276 4.41 -19.10 8.15
C ARG A 276 4.32 -20.44 7.42
N GLY A 277 3.78 -21.46 8.09
CA GLY A 277 3.67 -22.81 7.53
C GLY A 277 2.79 -22.89 6.29
N ARG A 278 1.67 -22.14 6.27
CA ARG A 278 0.73 -22.13 5.13
C ARG A 278 1.32 -21.51 3.87
N PHE A 279 2.25 -20.57 3.98
CA PHE A 279 2.87 -19.93 2.83
C PHE A 279 4.16 -20.60 2.34
N ALA A 280 4.63 -21.66 3.00
CA ALA A 280 5.87 -22.35 2.62
C ALA A 280 5.83 -22.91 1.19
N ALA A 281 4.71 -23.52 0.79
CA ALA A 281 4.53 -24.06 -0.57
C ALA A 281 4.52 -22.94 -1.63
N ARG A 282 3.88 -21.81 -1.35
CA ARG A 282 3.84 -20.66 -2.26
C ARG A 282 5.22 -20.04 -2.44
N LEU A 283 6.00 -19.91 -1.38
CA LEU A 283 7.38 -19.44 -1.46
C LEU A 283 8.25 -20.40 -2.30
N ALA A 284 8.08 -21.71 -2.14
CA ALA A 284 8.80 -22.69 -2.95
C ALA A 284 8.44 -22.57 -4.44
N GLU A 285 7.15 -22.38 -4.76
CA GLU A 285 6.69 -22.15 -6.13
C GLU A 285 7.30 -20.88 -6.75
N LEU A 286 7.32 -19.76 -6.02
CA LEU A 286 7.94 -18.53 -6.48
C LEU A 286 9.42 -18.71 -6.80
N ARG A 287 10.16 -19.36 -5.91
CA ARG A 287 11.59 -19.66 -6.11
C ARG A 287 11.82 -20.55 -7.31
N ASP A 288 10.99 -21.55 -7.51
CA ASP A 288 11.13 -22.47 -8.64
C ASP A 288 10.83 -21.80 -9.97
N ARG A 289 9.77 -21.00 -10.05
CA ARG A 289 9.30 -20.37 -11.30
C ARG A 289 10.06 -19.10 -11.66
N TYR A 290 10.42 -18.27 -10.68
CA TYR A 290 10.82 -16.88 -10.92
C TYR A 290 12.26 -16.55 -10.49
N ASP A 291 12.94 -17.38 -9.68
CA ASP A 291 14.33 -17.13 -9.26
C ASP A 291 15.40 -17.81 -10.15
N ARG A 292 15.01 -18.80 -10.96
CA ARG A 292 15.98 -19.58 -11.75
C ARG A 292 16.78 -18.77 -12.76
N GLY A 293 16.24 -17.70 -13.28
CA GLY A 293 16.90 -16.83 -14.26
C GLY A 293 17.77 -15.72 -13.66
N ARG A 294 17.62 -15.43 -12.36
CA ARG A 294 18.30 -14.32 -11.69
C ARG A 294 19.84 -14.47 -11.64
N ARG A 295 20.35 -15.71 -11.69
CA ARG A 295 21.79 -16.02 -11.58
C ARG A 295 22.59 -15.79 -12.86
N SER A 296 21.95 -15.47 -13.98
CA SER A 296 22.61 -15.32 -15.29
C SER A 296 22.91 -13.88 -15.71
N GLY A 297 22.66 -12.87 -14.87
CA GLY A 297 22.64 -11.46 -15.27
C GLY A 297 23.76 -10.56 -14.74
N GLU A 298 24.86 -11.08 -14.22
CA GLU A 298 25.92 -10.26 -13.58
C GLU A 298 26.97 -9.66 -14.54
N SER A 299 26.61 -9.37 -15.78
CA SER A 299 27.50 -8.66 -16.70
C SER A 299 26.92 -7.30 -17.08
N ASP A 300 27.69 -6.22 -16.93
CA ASP A 300 27.32 -4.82 -17.29
C ASP A 300 27.22 -4.58 -18.82
N SER A 301 27.02 -5.60 -19.63
CA SER A 301 26.92 -5.45 -21.08
C SER A 301 25.49 -5.08 -21.52
N PRO A 302 25.30 -4.33 -22.62
CA PRO A 302 23.99 -4.04 -23.21
C PRO A 302 23.17 -5.30 -23.53
N GLU A 303 23.84 -6.39 -23.92
CA GLU A 303 23.20 -7.66 -24.19
C GLU A 303 22.69 -8.37 -22.96
N SER A 304 23.42 -8.24 -21.84
CA SER A 304 23.00 -8.74 -20.53
C SER A 304 21.76 -7.98 -20.03
N ALA A 305 21.74 -6.66 -20.16
CA ALA A 305 20.59 -5.83 -19.80
C ALA A 305 19.36 -6.14 -20.66
N ALA A 306 19.53 -6.42 -21.96
CA ALA A 306 18.43 -6.82 -22.84
C ALA A 306 17.85 -8.19 -22.44
N ARG A 307 18.73 -9.17 -22.13
CA ARG A 307 18.30 -10.50 -21.65
C ARG A 307 17.56 -10.41 -20.31
N ALA A 308 18.03 -9.59 -19.39
CA ALA A 308 17.36 -9.37 -18.11
C ALA A 308 15.96 -8.77 -18.32
N ARG A 309 15.82 -7.78 -19.21
CA ARG A 309 14.49 -7.19 -19.53
C ARG A 309 13.54 -8.22 -20.14
N ALA A 310 13.97 -8.99 -21.11
CA ALA A 310 13.16 -10.05 -21.71
C ALA A 310 12.72 -11.09 -20.67
N TRP A 311 13.63 -11.49 -19.78
CA TRP A 311 13.31 -12.39 -18.68
C TRP A 311 12.29 -11.82 -17.70
N HIS A 312 12.37 -10.52 -17.33
CA HIS A 312 11.37 -9.86 -16.48
C HIS A 312 9.98 -9.80 -17.17
N GLU A 313 9.95 -9.63 -18.50
CA GLU A 313 8.72 -9.68 -19.29
C GLU A 313 8.09 -11.08 -19.30
N ASP A 314 8.89 -12.11 -19.49
CA ASP A 314 8.43 -13.51 -19.42
C ASP A 314 7.86 -13.86 -18.04
N ILE A 315 8.55 -13.45 -16.96
CA ILE A 315 8.05 -13.60 -15.58
C ILE A 315 6.71 -12.88 -15.43
N TRP A 316 6.64 -11.62 -15.84
CA TRP A 316 5.43 -10.84 -15.72
C TRP A 316 4.26 -11.48 -16.46
N HIS A 317 4.45 -11.91 -17.68
CA HIS A 317 3.42 -12.62 -18.44
C HIS A 317 2.89 -13.86 -17.72
N ALA A 318 3.77 -14.64 -17.10
CA ALA A 318 3.37 -15.83 -16.35
C ALA A 318 2.69 -15.51 -15.00
N TYR A 319 3.04 -14.38 -14.37
CA TYR A 319 2.55 -13.98 -13.05
C TYR A 319 1.27 -13.14 -13.10
N ARG A 320 1.11 -12.35 -14.17
CA ARG A 320 0.08 -11.31 -14.34
C ARG A 320 -1.33 -11.78 -14.06
N ALA A 321 -1.73 -12.91 -14.64
CA ALA A 321 -3.11 -13.40 -14.53
C ALA A 321 -3.55 -13.65 -13.07
N GLY A 322 -2.65 -14.19 -12.23
CA GLY A 322 -2.88 -14.36 -10.81
C GLY A 322 -2.89 -13.03 -10.06
N TYR A 323 -1.90 -12.19 -10.33
CA TYR A 323 -1.74 -10.89 -9.69
C TYR A 323 -2.91 -9.94 -9.93
N GLU A 324 -3.45 -9.90 -11.16
CA GLU A 324 -4.56 -9.03 -11.55
C GLU A 324 -5.96 -9.66 -11.35
N SER A 325 -6.05 -10.86 -10.79
CA SER A 325 -7.33 -11.59 -10.67
C SER A 325 -8.40 -10.90 -9.80
N CYS A 326 -7.97 -10.01 -8.90
CA CYS A 326 -8.85 -9.17 -8.07
C CYS A 326 -8.80 -7.67 -8.46
N LEU A 327 -8.12 -7.35 -9.56
CA LEU A 327 -8.00 -5.96 -10.01
C LEU A 327 -9.36 -5.44 -10.48
N PRO A 328 -9.83 -4.27 -10.02
CA PRO A 328 -11.07 -3.69 -10.49
C PRO A 328 -11.04 -3.41 -12.00
N PRO A 329 -12.17 -3.48 -12.70
CA PRO A 329 -12.25 -3.14 -14.12
C PRO A 329 -11.80 -1.67 -14.34
N ALA A 330 -11.25 -1.39 -15.53
CA ALA A 330 -10.88 -0.02 -15.88
C ALA A 330 -12.11 0.90 -15.87
N PRO A 331 -11.97 2.21 -15.60
CA PRO A 331 -13.09 3.15 -15.57
C PRO A 331 -13.93 3.16 -16.87
N GLU A 332 -13.29 2.96 -18.02
CA GLU A 332 -13.96 2.86 -19.32
C GLU A 332 -14.80 1.59 -19.49
N GLU A 333 -14.56 0.55 -18.70
CA GLU A 333 -15.30 -0.71 -18.70
C GLU A 333 -16.49 -0.71 -17.73
N ARG A 334 -16.62 0.37 -16.91
CA ARG A 334 -17.71 0.56 -15.94
C ARG A 334 -18.91 1.34 -16.51
N ALA A 335 -18.87 1.78 -17.77
CA ALA A 335 -19.89 2.61 -18.43
C ALA A 335 -21.03 1.79 -19.06
#